data_0967d911014675f848b6bc0bacf4f800
#
_entry.id   0967d911014675f848b6bc0bacf4f800
#
_cell.length_a   1.000
_cell.length_b   1.000
_cell.length_c   1.000
_cell.angle_alpha   90.00
_cell.angle_beta   90.00
_cell.angle_gamma   90.00
#
_symmetry.space_group_name_H-M   'P 1'
#
loop_
_entity.id
_entity.type
_entity.pdbx_description
1 polymer ?
#
loop_
_entity_poly.entity_id
_entity_poly.type
_entity_poly.pdbx_seq_one_letter_code
_entity_poly.pdbx_strand_id
1 'polypeptide(L)'
;MALSLGRKAEEGATPDINDIRKPYEKILNLVSESYKAECRKVIDSFLEKTQQAFNEAKHRHSFADEVRSRALAFSGEILMSYMMNYIMKSNGIKSEVVSYDIWPIITDNNIESTNFLASESLRRIEPVERLLKENDVLSFGGFIGKTVDGTETTYERGGSDRTAADLGILFHKKYDTRIDFEKDSAVVSADPRIVSEELEDIVQLSYNEARLAGMFGMKILDPIAIKEILENGVDMPIMITNMKNPQKITTIKRRLDGQNGHPLKIVTGKKHCAILKIESESSQRLLESLEKDKRYSEFVILSPFTKDDIEFTRILFWILTM
;
A
#
# COMPACT_ATOMS: atom_id res chain seq x y z
N MET A 1 5.78 -16.46 1.65
CA MET A 1 6.59 -17.52 1.00
C MET A 1 7.97 -16.99 0.63
N ALA A 2 8.11 -16.03 -0.28
CA ALA A 2 9.43 -15.48 -0.69
C ALA A 2 10.30 -15.01 0.49
N LEU A 3 9.74 -14.28 1.47
CA LEU A 3 10.45 -13.89 2.69
C LEU A 3 11.05 -15.07 3.47
N SER A 4 10.28 -16.16 3.61
CA SER A 4 10.75 -17.37 4.32
C SER A 4 11.86 -18.08 3.53
N LEU A 5 11.74 -18.15 2.21
CA LEU A 5 12.75 -18.75 1.34
C LEU A 5 14.04 -17.91 1.29
N GLY A 6 13.91 -16.59 1.25
CA GLY A 6 15.05 -15.67 1.28
C GLY A 6 15.85 -15.76 2.58
N ARG A 7 15.18 -15.88 3.73
CA ARG A 7 15.85 -16.11 5.02
C ARG A 7 16.63 -17.44 5.06
N LYS A 8 16.02 -18.50 4.52
CA LYS A 8 16.74 -19.79 4.37
C LYS A 8 17.98 -19.67 3.46
N ALA A 9 17.87 -18.85 2.40
CA ALA A 9 19.02 -18.57 1.53
C ALA A 9 20.13 -17.84 2.29
N GLU A 10 19.79 -16.82 3.07
CA GLU A 10 20.72 -16.10 3.96
C GLU A 10 21.46 -17.05 4.91
N GLU A 11 20.78 -18.05 5.44
CA GLU A 11 21.34 -19.12 6.28
C GLU A 11 22.18 -20.16 5.51
N GLY A 12 22.36 -19.99 4.21
CA GLY A 12 23.18 -20.86 3.35
C GLY A 12 22.42 -21.99 2.65
N ALA A 13 21.11 -22.13 2.86
CA ALA A 13 20.30 -23.11 2.14
C ALA A 13 20.13 -22.71 0.66
N THR A 14 19.73 -23.68 -0.18
CA THR A 14 19.29 -23.39 -1.55
C THR A 14 17.77 -23.56 -1.57
N PRO A 15 17.00 -22.46 -1.62
CA PRO A 15 15.55 -22.53 -1.65
C PRO A 15 15.02 -23.22 -2.90
N ASP A 16 13.97 -24.03 -2.75
CA ASP A 16 13.26 -24.61 -3.89
C ASP A 16 12.28 -23.57 -4.47
N ILE A 17 12.59 -23.02 -5.63
CA ILE A 17 11.75 -22.05 -6.33
C ILE A 17 10.38 -22.64 -6.73
N ASN A 18 10.24 -23.95 -6.78
CA ASN A 18 8.98 -24.63 -7.08
C ASN A 18 7.91 -24.35 -6.02
N ASP A 19 8.29 -24.02 -4.80
CA ASP A 19 7.33 -23.61 -3.79
C ASP A 19 6.61 -22.31 -4.17
N ILE A 20 7.30 -21.39 -4.84
CA ILE A 20 6.70 -20.15 -5.38
C ILE A 20 5.95 -20.48 -6.68
N ARG A 21 6.45 -21.39 -7.52
CA ARG A 21 5.83 -21.76 -8.79
C ARG A 21 4.44 -22.40 -8.65
N LYS A 22 4.27 -23.29 -7.68
CA LYS A 22 3.02 -24.06 -7.47
C LYS A 22 1.74 -23.22 -7.44
N PRO A 23 1.65 -22.09 -6.74
CA PRO A 23 0.48 -21.22 -6.80
C PRO A 23 0.19 -20.68 -8.21
N TYR A 24 1.22 -20.28 -8.95
CA TYR A 24 1.07 -19.75 -10.31
C TYR A 24 0.60 -20.80 -11.30
N GLU A 25 1.05 -22.05 -11.17
CA GLU A 25 0.56 -23.16 -12.00
C GLU A 25 -0.95 -23.41 -11.78
N LYS A 26 -1.45 -23.19 -10.55
CA LYS A 26 -2.89 -23.27 -10.29
C LYS A 26 -3.64 -22.12 -10.97
N ILE A 27 -3.12 -20.90 -10.90
CA ILE A 27 -3.72 -19.71 -11.52
C ILE A 27 -3.69 -19.85 -13.06
N LEU A 28 -2.67 -20.48 -13.61
CA LEU A 28 -2.55 -20.74 -15.05
C LEU A 28 -3.74 -21.52 -15.63
N ASN A 29 -4.47 -22.27 -14.80
CA ASN A 29 -5.70 -22.96 -15.22
C ASN A 29 -6.85 -21.98 -15.57
N LEU A 30 -6.78 -20.73 -15.11
CA LEU A 30 -7.73 -19.67 -15.44
C LEU A 30 -7.38 -18.95 -16.76
N VAL A 31 -6.21 -19.24 -17.33
CA VAL A 31 -5.73 -18.65 -18.58
C VAL A 31 -6.13 -19.56 -19.75
N SER A 32 -6.65 -18.98 -20.84
CA SER A 32 -7.02 -19.72 -22.04
C SER A 32 -5.81 -20.37 -22.72
N GLU A 33 -6.01 -21.47 -23.43
CA GLU A 33 -4.93 -22.23 -24.09
C GLU A 33 -4.07 -21.36 -25.01
N SER A 34 -4.70 -20.35 -25.68
CA SER A 34 -4.00 -19.44 -26.59
C SER A 34 -2.90 -18.61 -25.91
N TYR A 35 -3.03 -18.33 -24.61
CA TYR A 35 -2.06 -17.52 -23.84
C TYR A 35 -1.19 -18.34 -22.88
N LYS A 36 -1.51 -19.61 -22.62
CA LYS A 36 -0.78 -20.43 -21.62
C LYS A 36 0.71 -20.54 -21.87
N ALA A 37 1.10 -20.71 -23.13
CA ALA A 37 2.52 -20.89 -23.47
C ALA A 37 3.32 -19.60 -23.20
N GLU A 38 2.76 -18.45 -23.53
CA GLU A 38 3.37 -17.15 -23.27
C GLU A 38 3.40 -16.84 -21.76
N CYS A 39 2.29 -17.10 -21.08
CA CYS A 39 2.17 -16.92 -19.64
C CYS A 39 3.19 -17.78 -18.87
N ARG A 40 3.45 -19.03 -19.28
CA ARG A 40 4.52 -19.86 -18.69
C ARG A 40 5.90 -19.27 -18.87
N LYS A 41 6.22 -18.74 -20.05
CA LYS A 41 7.51 -18.06 -20.27
C LYS A 41 7.69 -16.87 -19.32
N VAL A 42 6.62 -16.10 -19.07
CA VAL A 42 6.65 -15.00 -18.12
C VAL A 42 6.91 -15.53 -16.71
N ILE A 43 6.18 -16.56 -16.25
CA ILE A 43 6.42 -17.18 -14.93
C ILE A 43 7.89 -17.63 -14.83
N ASP A 44 8.42 -18.34 -15.83
CA ASP A 44 9.80 -18.84 -15.83
C ASP A 44 10.81 -17.69 -15.68
N SER A 45 10.66 -16.63 -16.49
CA SER A 45 11.55 -15.47 -16.46
C SER A 45 11.55 -14.75 -15.11
N PHE A 46 10.38 -14.58 -14.50
CA PHE A 46 10.27 -13.92 -13.19
C PHE A 46 10.80 -14.79 -12.04
N LEU A 47 10.57 -16.09 -12.09
CA LEU A 47 11.12 -17.02 -11.11
C LEU A 47 12.63 -17.17 -11.23
N GLU A 48 13.18 -17.03 -12.43
CA GLU A 48 14.64 -16.99 -12.63
C GLU A 48 15.25 -15.76 -11.94
N LYS A 49 14.67 -14.57 -12.13
CA LYS A 49 15.09 -13.34 -11.42
C LYS A 49 15.00 -13.51 -9.89
N THR A 50 13.93 -14.15 -9.41
CA THR A 50 13.75 -14.43 -7.99
C THR A 50 14.81 -15.40 -7.47
N GLN A 51 15.13 -16.46 -8.23
CA GLN A 51 16.18 -17.42 -7.88
C GLN A 51 17.57 -16.74 -7.83
N GLN A 52 17.84 -15.83 -8.77
CA GLN A 52 19.07 -15.02 -8.75
C GLN A 52 19.19 -14.20 -7.47
N ALA A 53 18.09 -13.55 -7.02
CA ALA A 53 18.08 -12.82 -5.76
C ALA A 53 18.33 -13.75 -4.55
N PHE A 54 17.78 -14.96 -4.52
CA PHE A 54 18.07 -15.93 -3.46
C PHE A 54 19.51 -16.44 -3.50
N ASN A 55 20.08 -16.66 -4.68
CA ASN A 55 21.49 -17.04 -4.82
C ASN A 55 22.41 -15.92 -4.31
N GLU A 56 22.06 -14.66 -4.59
CA GLU A 56 22.76 -13.49 -4.09
C GLU A 56 22.66 -13.38 -2.56
N ALA A 57 21.45 -13.58 -1.99
CA ALA A 57 21.24 -13.61 -0.54
C ALA A 57 22.11 -14.67 0.14
N LYS A 58 22.19 -15.88 -0.47
CA LYS A 58 23.02 -16.97 0.00
C LYS A 58 24.52 -16.60 -0.03
N HIS A 59 24.98 -16.00 -1.13
CA HIS A 59 26.39 -15.61 -1.29
C HIS A 59 26.79 -14.50 -0.33
N ARG A 60 25.91 -13.51 -0.14
CA ARG A 60 26.14 -12.37 0.76
C ARG A 60 25.89 -12.71 2.23
N HIS A 61 25.29 -13.84 2.55
CA HIS A 61 24.74 -14.14 3.88
C HIS A 61 23.83 -13.02 4.40
N SER A 62 23.04 -12.42 3.51
CA SER A 62 22.14 -11.31 3.82
C SER A 62 20.94 -11.31 2.87
N PHE A 63 19.73 -11.27 3.45
CA PHE A 63 18.48 -11.08 2.71
C PHE A 63 17.84 -9.78 3.15
N ALA A 64 18.39 -8.68 2.70
CA ALA A 64 18.00 -7.31 3.03
C ALA A 64 18.10 -6.40 1.81
N ASP A 65 17.63 -5.18 1.95
CA ASP A 65 17.72 -4.09 0.97
C ASP A 65 17.27 -4.49 -0.44
N GLU A 66 18.07 -4.19 -1.43
CA GLU A 66 17.77 -4.45 -2.85
C GLU A 66 17.54 -5.93 -3.18
N VAL A 67 18.22 -6.85 -2.52
CA VAL A 67 18.09 -8.29 -2.74
C VAL A 67 16.71 -8.76 -2.32
N ARG A 68 16.24 -8.30 -1.16
CA ARG A 68 14.91 -8.62 -0.65
C ARG A 68 13.82 -7.95 -1.49
N SER A 69 13.99 -6.67 -1.81
CA SER A 69 13.03 -5.92 -2.63
C SER A 69 12.86 -6.56 -4.01
N ARG A 70 13.97 -6.94 -4.67
CA ARG A 70 13.96 -7.65 -5.95
C ARG A 70 13.25 -9.00 -5.86
N ALA A 71 13.56 -9.80 -4.85
CA ALA A 71 12.89 -11.09 -4.65
C ALA A 71 11.37 -10.93 -4.45
N LEU A 72 10.93 -9.94 -3.68
CA LEU A 72 9.51 -9.66 -3.44
C LEU A 72 8.81 -9.14 -4.70
N ALA A 73 9.46 -8.21 -5.42
CA ALA A 73 8.93 -7.64 -6.65
C ALA A 73 8.63 -8.72 -7.69
N PHE A 74 9.60 -9.55 -7.99
CA PHE A 74 9.50 -10.52 -9.09
C PHE A 74 8.83 -11.84 -8.70
N SER A 75 8.81 -12.24 -7.43
CA SER A 75 8.10 -13.44 -6.99
C SER A 75 6.61 -13.24 -6.73
N GLY A 76 6.15 -12.00 -6.58
CA GLY A 76 4.81 -11.68 -6.11
C GLY A 76 4.10 -10.65 -6.98
N GLU A 77 4.19 -9.39 -6.59
CA GLU A 77 3.31 -8.32 -7.07
C GLU A 77 3.39 -8.09 -8.59
N ILE A 78 4.61 -8.01 -9.14
CA ILE A 78 4.75 -7.77 -10.58
C ILE A 78 4.33 -9.02 -11.36
N LEU A 79 4.77 -10.22 -10.97
CA LEU A 79 4.36 -11.45 -11.63
C LEU A 79 2.83 -11.62 -11.61
N MET A 80 2.19 -11.30 -10.47
CA MET A 80 0.74 -11.39 -10.37
C MET A 80 0.03 -10.42 -11.31
N SER A 81 0.56 -9.21 -11.54
CA SER A 81 -0.04 -8.27 -12.51
C SER A 81 -0.01 -8.83 -13.95
N TYR A 82 1.03 -9.55 -14.32
CA TYR A 82 1.06 -10.27 -15.60
C TYR A 82 0.02 -11.40 -15.66
N MET A 83 -0.10 -12.18 -14.58
CA MET A 83 -1.11 -13.26 -14.51
C MET A 83 -2.52 -12.70 -14.66
N MET A 84 -2.83 -11.60 -13.96
CA MET A 84 -4.12 -10.92 -14.07
C MET A 84 -4.39 -10.40 -15.48
N ASN A 85 -3.38 -9.84 -16.15
CA ASN A 85 -3.51 -9.41 -17.55
C ASN A 85 -3.87 -10.58 -18.46
N TYR A 86 -3.22 -11.74 -18.34
CA TYR A 86 -3.57 -12.92 -19.15
C TYR A 86 -4.96 -13.46 -18.82
N ILE A 87 -5.39 -13.41 -17.57
CA ILE A 87 -6.76 -13.79 -17.20
C ILE A 87 -7.76 -12.84 -17.85
N MET A 88 -7.53 -11.52 -17.79
CA MET A 88 -8.41 -10.54 -18.43
C MET A 88 -8.48 -10.73 -19.94
N LYS A 89 -7.35 -10.90 -20.62
CA LYS A 89 -7.29 -11.21 -22.05
C LYS A 89 -8.02 -12.52 -22.40
N SER A 90 -7.93 -13.53 -21.54
CA SER A 90 -8.64 -14.80 -21.71
C SER A 90 -10.16 -14.66 -21.60
N ASN A 91 -10.63 -13.63 -20.94
CA ASN A 91 -12.05 -13.29 -20.82
C ASN A 91 -12.50 -12.19 -21.81
N GLY A 92 -11.68 -11.89 -22.82
CA GLY A 92 -12.02 -10.92 -23.86
C GLY A 92 -11.91 -9.46 -23.47
N ILE A 93 -11.29 -9.16 -22.32
CA ILE A 93 -11.06 -7.78 -21.88
C ILE A 93 -9.80 -7.26 -22.60
N LYS A 94 -9.92 -6.08 -23.20
CA LYS A 94 -8.80 -5.38 -23.84
C LYS A 94 -7.90 -4.79 -22.75
N SER A 95 -6.92 -5.55 -22.33
CA SER A 95 -6.04 -5.21 -21.20
C SER A 95 -4.57 -5.28 -21.57
N GLU A 96 -3.75 -4.54 -20.85
CA GLU A 96 -2.30 -4.65 -20.91
C GLU A 96 -1.68 -4.55 -19.51
N VAL A 97 -0.47 -5.10 -19.34
CA VAL A 97 0.28 -4.99 -18.10
C VAL A 97 1.23 -3.79 -18.17
N VAL A 98 1.34 -3.05 -17.08
CA VAL A 98 2.40 -2.05 -16.95
C VAL A 98 3.68 -2.78 -16.55
N SER A 99 4.58 -2.94 -17.52
CA SER A 99 5.86 -3.62 -17.28
C SER A 99 6.77 -2.81 -16.36
N TYR A 100 7.69 -3.50 -15.68
CA TYR A 100 8.64 -2.84 -14.77
C TYR A 100 9.58 -1.88 -15.50
N ASP A 101 9.80 -2.04 -16.80
CA ASP A 101 10.64 -1.13 -17.60
C ASP A 101 10.06 0.28 -17.67
N ILE A 102 8.72 0.40 -17.78
CA ILE A 102 7.99 1.66 -17.83
C ILE A 102 7.31 2.02 -16.49
N TRP A 103 7.80 1.44 -15.38
CA TRP A 103 7.23 1.62 -14.04
C TRP A 103 7.18 3.10 -13.63
N PRO A 104 6.01 3.67 -13.34
CA PRO A 104 5.89 5.10 -13.09
C PRO A 104 6.10 5.47 -11.62
N ILE A 105 6.02 4.52 -10.68
CA ILE A 105 6.17 4.80 -9.25
C ILE A 105 7.65 4.94 -8.92
N ILE A 106 8.11 6.19 -8.89
CA ILE A 106 9.48 6.53 -8.53
C ILE A 106 9.55 6.91 -7.06
N THR A 107 10.58 6.40 -6.40
CA THR A 107 10.73 6.48 -4.96
C THR A 107 12.12 6.98 -4.56
N ASP A 108 12.26 7.33 -3.29
CA ASP A 108 13.57 7.62 -2.71
C ASP A 108 14.44 6.35 -2.57
N ASN A 109 15.67 6.53 -2.07
CA ASN A 109 16.64 5.45 -1.93
C ASN A 109 16.48 4.64 -0.63
N ASN A 110 15.38 4.78 0.09
CA ASN A 110 15.06 3.89 1.22
C ASN A 110 14.43 2.61 0.69
N ILE A 111 15.25 1.62 0.45
CA ILE A 111 14.90 0.45 -0.36
C ILE A 111 13.68 -0.34 0.19
N GLU A 112 13.58 -0.52 1.50
CA GLU A 112 12.56 -1.38 2.13
C GLU A 112 11.43 -0.60 2.85
N SER A 113 11.53 0.72 2.84
CA SER A 113 10.59 1.64 3.51
C SER A 113 10.55 2.94 2.73
N THR A 114 10.25 2.78 1.45
CA THR A 114 10.44 3.85 0.47
C THR A 114 9.34 4.92 0.55
N ASN A 115 9.66 6.14 0.08
CA ASN A 115 8.69 7.21 -0.07
C ASN A 115 8.50 7.56 -1.55
N PHE A 116 7.26 7.84 -1.91
CA PHE A 116 6.86 8.23 -3.25
C PHE A 116 7.41 9.62 -3.61
N LEU A 117 7.95 9.73 -4.82
CA LEU A 117 8.44 10.97 -5.40
C LEU A 117 7.52 11.42 -6.55
N ALA A 118 6.45 12.13 -6.22
CA ALA A 118 5.40 12.50 -7.17
C ALA A 118 5.94 13.25 -8.41
N SER A 119 6.86 14.20 -8.24
CA SER A 119 7.43 14.97 -9.35
C SER A 119 8.26 14.11 -10.31
N GLU A 120 9.04 13.17 -9.79
CA GLU A 120 9.85 12.26 -10.61
C GLU A 120 8.97 11.24 -11.34
N SER A 121 7.92 10.77 -10.66
CA SER A 121 6.94 9.85 -11.21
C SER A 121 6.12 10.48 -12.34
N LEU A 122 5.69 11.76 -12.19
CA LEU A 122 4.98 12.50 -13.22
C LEU A 122 5.80 12.67 -14.52
N ARG A 123 7.13 12.75 -14.44
CA ARG A 123 8.00 12.81 -15.62
C ARG A 123 8.04 11.49 -16.40
N ARG A 124 7.63 10.40 -15.78
CA ARG A 124 7.71 9.04 -16.34
C ARG A 124 6.34 8.39 -16.62
N ILE A 125 5.25 9.16 -16.47
CA ILE A 125 3.89 8.63 -16.64
C ILE A 125 3.47 8.44 -18.10
N GLU A 126 4.08 9.15 -19.03
CA GLU A 126 3.65 9.21 -20.45
C GLU A 126 3.56 7.83 -21.13
N PRO A 127 4.49 6.87 -20.94
CA PRO A 127 4.34 5.53 -21.50
C PRO A 127 3.09 4.78 -20.97
N VAL A 128 2.76 4.97 -19.69
CA VAL A 128 1.56 4.37 -19.08
C VAL A 128 0.28 5.03 -19.63
N GLU A 129 0.30 6.34 -19.81
CA GLU A 129 -0.82 7.07 -20.43
C GLU A 129 -1.08 6.63 -21.88
N ARG A 130 -0.04 6.26 -22.63
CA ARG A 130 -0.21 5.69 -23.97
C ARG A 130 -0.91 4.35 -23.91
N LEU A 131 -0.45 3.46 -23.03
CA LEU A 131 -1.12 2.17 -22.84
C LEU A 131 -2.58 2.32 -22.41
N LEU A 132 -2.87 3.30 -21.54
CA LEU A 132 -4.24 3.56 -21.08
C LEU A 132 -5.17 4.04 -22.20
N LYS A 133 -4.66 4.77 -23.19
CA LYS A 133 -5.45 5.17 -24.36
C LYS A 133 -5.76 4.02 -25.32
N GLU A 134 -4.96 2.99 -25.30
CA GLU A 134 -5.06 1.85 -26.20
C GLU A 134 -5.80 0.66 -25.60
N ASN A 135 -5.99 0.64 -24.27
CA ASN A 135 -6.58 -0.47 -23.54
C ASN A 135 -7.69 0.00 -22.59
N ASP A 136 -8.65 -0.87 -22.33
CA ASP A 136 -9.74 -0.60 -21.39
C ASP A 136 -9.28 -0.77 -19.94
N VAL A 137 -8.30 -1.66 -19.71
CA VAL A 137 -7.75 -1.98 -18.39
C VAL A 137 -6.24 -2.10 -18.45
N LEU A 138 -5.56 -1.52 -17.47
CA LEU A 138 -4.13 -1.78 -17.22
C LEU A 138 -3.97 -2.58 -15.92
N SER A 139 -3.22 -3.67 -15.99
CA SER A 139 -2.82 -4.42 -14.80
C SER A 139 -1.51 -3.88 -14.24
N PHE A 140 -1.50 -3.61 -12.94
CA PHE A 140 -0.38 -2.99 -12.25
C PHE A 140 -0.09 -3.70 -10.93
N GLY A 141 1.18 -3.95 -10.60
CA GLY A 141 1.58 -4.52 -9.32
C GLY A 141 1.61 -3.44 -8.22
N GLY A 142 1.08 -3.74 -7.06
CA GLY A 142 1.17 -2.85 -5.90
C GLY A 142 2.47 -3.04 -5.12
N PHE A 143 2.65 -2.25 -4.05
CA PHE A 143 3.74 -2.39 -3.06
C PHE A 143 5.16 -2.07 -3.56
N ILE A 144 5.39 -2.07 -4.86
CA ILE A 144 6.73 -1.95 -5.47
C ILE A 144 6.93 -0.55 -6.05
N GLY A 145 8.08 0.03 -5.77
CA GLY A 145 8.60 1.23 -6.39
C GLY A 145 9.92 0.98 -7.12
N LYS A 146 10.46 2.04 -7.67
CA LYS A 146 11.76 2.07 -8.36
C LYS A 146 12.49 3.35 -7.99
N THR A 147 13.78 3.27 -7.64
CA THR A 147 14.59 4.48 -7.50
C THR A 147 14.77 5.17 -8.85
N VAL A 148 15.29 6.40 -8.82
CA VAL A 148 15.64 7.13 -10.06
C VAL A 148 16.63 6.32 -10.91
N ASP A 149 17.53 5.59 -10.27
CA ASP A 149 18.57 4.76 -10.91
C ASP A 149 18.10 3.37 -11.31
N GLY A 150 16.86 3.01 -10.99
CA GLY A 150 16.24 1.77 -11.44
C GLY A 150 16.26 0.60 -10.44
N THR A 151 16.75 0.83 -9.22
CA THR A 151 16.76 -0.20 -8.16
C THR A 151 15.33 -0.46 -7.65
N GLU A 152 15.01 -1.73 -7.44
CA GLU A 152 13.73 -2.15 -6.88
C GLU A 152 13.59 -1.71 -5.43
N THR A 153 12.48 -1.07 -5.10
CA THR A 153 12.13 -0.66 -3.74
C THR A 153 10.79 -1.22 -3.33
N THR A 154 10.58 -1.32 -2.03
CA THR A 154 9.29 -1.75 -1.47
C THR A 154 8.78 -0.74 -0.46
N TYR A 155 7.49 -0.53 -0.47
CA TYR A 155 6.82 0.16 0.63
C TYR A 155 6.85 -0.71 1.89
N GLU A 156 6.53 -0.10 3.01
CA GLU A 156 6.20 -0.84 4.23
C GLU A 156 4.88 -1.60 4.07
N ARG A 157 4.51 -2.31 5.12
CA ARG A 157 3.24 -3.05 5.16
C ARG A 157 2.07 -2.12 4.89
N GLY A 158 1.17 -2.51 3.98
CA GLY A 158 0.08 -1.65 3.48
C GLY A 158 0.41 -0.95 2.16
N GLY A 159 1.61 -1.19 1.60
CA GLY A 159 2.10 -0.49 0.42
C GLY A 159 1.28 -0.63 -0.86
N SER A 160 0.42 -1.65 -0.99
CA SER A 160 -0.50 -1.75 -2.14
C SER A 160 -1.58 -0.66 -2.09
N ASP A 161 -2.07 -0.31 -0.88
CA ASP A 161 -2.99 0.81 -0.70
C ASP A 161 -2.28 2.14 -1.08
N ARG A 162 -0.98 2.29 -0.73
CA ARG A 162 -0.16 3.44 -1.12
C ARG A 162 0.02 3.52 -2.63
N THR A 163 0.34 2.40 -3.30
CA THR A 163 0.47 2.38 -4.77
C THR A 163 -0.82 2.86 -5.46
N ALA A 164 -2.00 2.47 -4.95
CA ALA A 164 -3.26 2.96 -5.48
C ALA A 164 -3.42 4.48 -5.30
N ALA A 165 -3.01 5.02 -4.14
CA ALA A 165 -2.99 6.45 -3.89
C ALA A 165 -2.02 7.19 -4.82
N ASP A 166 -0.80 6.66 -5.02
CA ASP A 166 0.21 7.24 -5.89
C ASP A 166 -0.28 7.31 -7.34
N LEU A 167 -0.87 6.22 -7.85
CA LEU A 167 -1.49 6.23 -9.18
C LEU A 167 -2.61 7.26 -9.27
N GLY A 168 -3.47 7.34 -8.24
CA GLY A 168 -4.49 8.38 -8.16
C GLY A 168 -3.89 9.79 -8.23
N ILE A 169 -2.82 10.07 -7.49
CA ILE A 169 -2.08 11.34 -7.50
C ILE A 169 -1.51 11.64 -8.89
N LEU A 170 -0.99 10.64 -9.59
CA LEU A 170 -0.42 10.82 -10.91
C LEU A 170 -1.48 11.15 -11.98
N PHE A 171 -2.66 10.54 -11.90
CA PHE A 171 -3.68 10.65 -12.92
C PHE A 171 -4.71 11.76 -12.68
N HIS A 172 -4.96 12.20 -11.44
CA HIS A 172 -6.08 13.09 -11.09
C HIS A 172 -6.09 14.44 -11.84
N LYS A 173 -4.94 14.95 -12.28
CA LYS A 173 -4.87 16.23 -13.01
C LYS A 173 -5.43 16.16 -14.42
N LYS A 174 -5.43 14.97 -15.02
CA LYS A 174 -5.82 14.75 -16.42
C LYS A 174 -7.11 13.96 -16.56
N TYR A 175 -7.48 13.21 -15.53
CA TYR A 175 -8.61 12.29 -15.54
C TYR A 175 -9.49 12.52 -14.32
N ASP A 176 -10.79 12.30 -14.48
CA ASP A 176 -11.70 12.16 -13.34
C ASP A 176 -11.37 10.84 -12.63
N THR A 177 -10.68 10.96 -11.50
CA THR A 177 -10.03 9.83 -10.83
C THR A 177 -10.71 9.52 -9.51
N ARG A 178 -10.96 8.25 -9.28
CA ARG A 178 -11.35 7.70 -7.97
C ARG A 178 -10.52 6.47 -7.67
N ILE A 179 -10.38 6.14 -6.39
CA ILE A 179 -9.79 4.87 -5.95
C ILE A 179 -10.92 3.99 -5.41
N ASP A 180 -10.94 2.74 -5.80
CA ASP A 180 -11.87 1.75 -5.27
C ASP A 180 -11.09 0.58 -4.68
N PHE A 181 -11.21 0.39 -3.36
CA PHE A 181 -10.62 -0.72 -2.64
C PHE A 181 -11.67 -1.81 -2.43
N GLU A 182 -11.53 -2.91 -3.13
CA GLU A 182 -12.36 -4.08 -2.90
C GLU A 182 -11.83 -4.87 -1.70
N LYS A 183 -12.63 -4.93 -0.67
CA LYS A 183 -12.31 -5.64 0.59
C LYS A 183 -13.33 -6.77 0.83
N ASP A 184 -12.98 -7.74 1.65
CA ASP A 184 -13.85 -8.86 2.02
C ASP A 184 -14.88 -8.51 3.10
N SER A 185 -14.82 -7.31 3.66
CA SER A 185 -15.75 -6.78 4.68
C SER A 185 -16.06 -5.31 4.44
N ALA A 186 -17.25 -4.87 4.86
CA ALA A 186 -17.61 -3.46 4.91
C ALA A 186 -16.83 -2.73 6.03
N VAL A 187 -16.77 -1.40 5.95
CA VAL A 187 -16.35 -0.57 7.08
C VAL A 187 -17.51 -0.46 8.06
N VAL A 188 -17.27 -0.81 9.30
CA VAL A 188 -18.30 -0.84 10.35
C VAL A 188 -17.89 0.03 11.54
N SER A 189 -18.86 0.33 12.41
CA SER A 189 -18.72 1.26 13.54
C SER A 189 -17.70 0.85 14.61
N ALA A 190 -17.31 -0.44 14.68
CA ALA A 190 -16.27 -0.93 15.58
C ALA A 190 -15.59 -2.19 15.00
N ASP A 191 -14.52 -2.66 15.64
CA ASP A 191 -13.85 -3.90 15.24
C ASP A 191 -14.75 -5.12 15.48
N PRO A 192 -15.18 -5.87 14.43
CA PRO A 192 -16.07 -7.02 14.55
C PRO A 192 -15.46 -8.20 15.33
N ARG A 193 -14.15 -8.18 15.57
CA ARG A 193 -13.48 -9.18 16.42
C ARG A 193 -13.64 -8.90 17.92
N ILE A 194 -14.05 -7.69 18.26
CA ILE A 194 -14.23 -7.22 19.65
C ILE A 194 -15.71 -7.03 19.96
N VAL A 195 -16.45 -6.45 19.03
CA VAL A 195 -17.90 -6.19 19.15
C VAL A 195 -18.60 -7.02 18.11
N SER A 196 -19.43 -7.99 18.55
CA SER A 196 -20.10 -8.95 17.66
C SER A 196 -21.53 -8.56 17.28
N GLU A 197 -22.13 -7.61 17.96
CA GLU A 197 -23.55 -7.26 17.82
C GLU A 197 -23.70 -5.75 17.56
N GLU A 198 -24.79 -5.38 16.89
CA GLU A 198 -25.19 -3.98 16.65
C GLU A 198 -24.14 -3.10 15.93
N LEU A 199 -23.36 -3.72 15.03
CA LEU A 199 -22.43 -2.97 14.19
C LEU A 199 -23.19 -2.26 13.06
N GLU A 200 -22.97 -0.95 12.93
CA GLU A 200 -23.52 -0.16 11.85
C GLU A 200 -22.54 -0.06 10.67
N ASP A 201 -23.06 -0.18 9.46
CA ASP A 201 -22.28 0.07 8.24
C ASP A 201 -21.98 1.57 8.12
N ILE A 202 -20.73 1.91 7.91
CA ILE A 202 -20.28 3.29 7.71
C ILE A 202 -20.38 3.66 6.24
N VAL A 203 -21.29 4.55 5.90
CA VAL A 203 -21.52 4.98 4.52
C VAL A 203 -20.51 6.04 4.07
N GLN A 204 -20.12 6.95 4.95
CA GLN A 204 -19.23 8.07 4.62
C GLN A 204 -18.23 8.39 5.74
N LEU A 205 -17.00 8.66 5.34
CA LEU A 205 -15.92 9.17 6.19
C LEU A 205 -15.23 10.35 5.51
N SER A 206 -14.76 11.30 6.30
CA SER A 206 -13.76 12.25 5.83
C SER A 206 -12.38 11.58 5.77
N TYR A 207 -11.46 12.18 5.01
CA TYR A 207 -10.06 11.72 4.98
C TYR A 207 -9.46 11.65 6.38
N ASN A 208 -9.72 12.66 7.23
CA ASN A 208 -9.20 12.68 8.60
C ASN A 208 -9.80 11.56 9.46
N GLU A 209 -11.11 11.31 9.38
CA GLU A 209 -11.76 10.21 10.11
C GLU A 209 -11.20 8.87 9.69
N ALA A 210 -11.07 8.61 8.38
CA ALA A 210 -10.52 7.35 7.88
C ALA A 210 -9.04 7.17 8.27
N ARG A 211 -8.22 8.24 8.17
CA ARG A 211 -6.82 8.23 8.60
C ARG A 211 -6.70 7.93 10.08
N LEU A 212 -7.42 8.65 10.93
CA LEU A 212 -7.41 8.43 12.38
C LEU A 212 -7.87 7.01 12.74
N ALA A 213 -8.96 6.53 12.15
CA ALA A 213 -9.44 5.16 12.38
C ALA A 213 -8.37 4.13 12.01
N GLY A 214 -7.69 4.31 10.89
CA GLY A 214 -6.57 3.47 10.46
C GLY A 214 -5.38 3.52 11.43
N MET A 215 -4.97 4.70 11.85
CA MET A 215 -3.90 4.91 12.83
C MET A 215 -4.20 4.20 14.15
N PHE A 216 -5.45 4.19 14.59
CA PHE A 216 -5.89 3.49 15.81
C PHE A 216 -6.27 2.02 15.59
N GLY A 217 -5.86 1.41 14.47
CA GLY A 217 -5.87 -0.03 14.26
C GLY A 217 -7.07 -0.58 13.49
N MET A 218 -7.97 0.26 13.01
CA MET A 218 -9.03 -0.17 12.12
C MET A 218 -8.46 -0.45 10.72
N LYS A 219 -8.73 -1.62 10.18
CA LYS A 219 -8.22 -2.01 8.85
C LYS A 219 -9.10 -1.47 7.72
N ILE A 220 -9.16 -0.16 7.57
CA ILE A 220 -9.88 0.49 6.46
C ILE A 220 -8.95 0.54 5.24
N LEU A 221 -7.90 1.34 5.34
CA LEU A 221 -6.80 1.45 4.38
C LEU A 221 -5.56 1.97 5.11
N ASP A 222 -4.42 1.95 4.44
CA ASP A 222 -3.19 2.48 5.01
C ASP A 222 -3.33 3.99 5.27
N PRO A 223 -3.13 4.47 6.52
CA PRO A 223 -3.21 5.89 6.85
C PRO A 223 -2.22 6.77 6.06
N ILE A 224 -1.07 6.19 5.67
CA ILE A 224 -0.04 6.89 4.89
C ILE A 224 -0.56 7.18 3.48
N ALA A 225 -1.35 6.30 2.88
CA ALA A 225 -1.97 6.54 1.58
C ALA A 225 -2.86 7.81 1.59
N ILE A 226 -3.66 8.00 2.63
CA ILE A 226 -4.45 9.24 2.80
C ILE A 226 -3.55 10.45 3.01
N LYS A 227 -2.49 10.31 3.81
CA LYS A 227 -1.52 11.38 4.06
C LYS A 227 -0.88 11.84 2.74
N GLU A 228 -0.43 10.91 1.90
CA GLU A 228 0.16 11.22 0.59
C GLU A 228 -0.80 11.97 -0.33
N ILE A 229 -2.07 11.55 -0.39
CA ILE A 229 -3.12 12.25 -1.14
C ILE A 229 -3.28 13.71 -0.65
N LEU A 230 -3.33 13.91 0.66
CA LEU A 230 -3.48 15.25 1.27
C LEU A 230 -2.27 16.14 1.02
N GLU A 231 -1.05 15.61 1.18
CA GLU A 231 0.21 16.35 1.00
C GLU A 231 0.43 16.77 -0.45
N ASN A 232 -0.05 15.98 -1.40
CA ASN A 232 -0.04 16.33 -2.82
C ASN A 232 -1.20 17.24 -3.25
N GLY A 233 -2.05 17.67 -2.32
CA GLY A 233 -3.17 18.59 -2.57
C GLY A 233 -4.30 18.01 -3.41
N VAL A 234 -4.38 16.69 -3.50
CA VAL A 234 -5.36 15.99 -4.34
C VAL A 234 -6.69 15.85 -3.58
N ASP A 235 -7.78 15.97 -4.32
CA ASP A 235 -9.14 15.73 -3.84
C ASP A 235 -9.83 14.76 -4.79
N MET A 236 -9.84 13.48 -4.43
CA MET A 236 -10.49 12.42 -5.20
C MET A 236 -11.26 11.49 -4.27
N PRO A 237 -12.42 10.97 -4.66
CA PRO A 237 -13.16 10.03 -3.82
C PRO A 237 -12.40 8.70 -3.71
N ILE A 238 -12.40 8.15 -2.49
CA ILE A 238 -11.93 6.79 -2.21
C ILE A 238 -13.16 5.98 -1.81
N MET A 239 -13.33 4.82 -2.39
CA MET A 239 -14.43 3.90 -2.09
C MET A 239 -13.86 2.62 -1.48
N ILE A 240 -14.54 2.11 -0.48
CA ILE A 240 -14.30 0.77 0.08
C ILE A 240 -15.53 -0.07 -0.25
N THR A 241 -15.37 -0.99 -1.18
CA THR A 241 -16.46 -1.85 -1.65
C THR A 241 -16.33 -3.25 -1.04
N ASN A 242 -17.43 -3.77 -0.51
CA ASN A 242 -17.46 -5.13 0.01
C ASN A 242 -17.66 -6.12 -1.14
N MET A 243 -16.66 -6.94 -1.46
CA MET A 243 -16.71 -7.94 -2.54
C MET A 243 -17.84 -8.95 -2.38
N LYS A 244 -18.24 -9.28 -1.14
CA LYS A 244 -19.33 -10.23 -0.85
C LYS A 244 -20.71 -9.58 -0.94
N ASN A 245 -20.78 -8.26 -0.77
CA ASN A 245 -22.00 -7.48 -0.89
C ASN A 245 -21.67 -6.11 -1.52
N PRO A 246 -21.63 -6.01 -2.85
CA PRO A 246 -21.21 -4.79 -3.55
C PRO A 246 -22.12 -3.57 -3.34
N GLN A 247 -23.30 -3.76 -2.71
CA GLN A 247 -24.16 -2.66 -2.31
C GLN A 247 -23.67 -1.93 -1.04
N LYS A 248 -22.79 -2.57 -0.27
CA LYS A 248 -22.19 -1.98 0.91
C LYS A 248 -20.90 -1.27 0.52
N ILE A 249 -20.99 0.04 0.38
CA ILE A 249 -19.90 0.92 -0.03
C ILE A 249 -19.70 1.98 1.04
N THR A 250 -18.46 2.17 1.48
CA THR A 250 -18.05 3.33 2.27
C THR A 250 -17.32 4.31 1.37
N THR A 251 -17.81 5.54 1.28
CA THR A 251 -17.16 6.61 0.52
C THR A 251 -16.33 7.49 1.45
N ILE A 252 -15.06 7.69 1.09
CA ILE A 252 -14.14 8.56 1.83
C ILE A 252 -13.82 9.77 0.96
N LYS A 253 -14.08 10.99 1.47
CA LYS A 253 -13.89 12.25 0.77
C LYS A 253 -13.14 13.26 1.64
N ARG A 254 -12.54 14.26 1.01
CA ARG A 254 -11.91 15.36 1.74
C ARG A 254 -12.91 16.14 2.59
N ARG A 255 -14.10 16.39 2.05
CA ARG A 255 -15.23 17.05 2.73
C ARG A 255 -16.47 16.19 2.58
N LEU A 256 -17.25 16.10 3.63
CA LEU A 256 -18.52 15.38 3.60
C LEU A 256 -19.64 16.31 3.15
N ASP A 257 -20.52 15.79 2.30
CA ASP A 257 -21.72 16.47 1.86
C ASP A 257 -22.80 16.36 2.95
N GLY A 258 -23.12 17.48 3.61
CA GLY A 258 -24.19 17.57 4.59
C GLY A 258 -23.82 17.15 6.02
N GLN A 259 -24.58 17.67 6.99
CA GLN A 259 -24.39 17.39 8.43
C GLN A 259 -25.11 16.12 8.91
N ASN A 260 -25.43 15.20 8.03
CA ASN A 260 -26.21 14.00 8.36
C ASN A 260 -25.28 12.87 8.82
N GLY A 261 -24.75 12.96 10.02
CA GLY A 261 -24.00 11.86 10.60
C GLY A 261 -24.13 11.84 12.11
N HIS A 262 -24.20 10.66 12.69
CA HIS A 262 -23.98 10.49 14.11
C HIS A 262 -22.65 11.17 14.47
N PRO A 263 -22.58 11.94 15.58
CA PRO A 263 -21.36 12.60 16.02
C PRO A 263 -20.24 11.59 16.31
N LEU A 264 -20.57 10.33 16.56
CA LEU A 264 -19.64 9.22 16.76
C LEU A 264 -19.88 8.15 15.68
N LYS A 265 -18.98 8.04 14.73
CA LYS A 265 -19.09 7.06 13.63
C LYS A 265 -18.37 5.76 13.93
N ILE A 266 -17.14 5.85 14.47
CA ILE A 266 -16.25 4.73 14.68
C ILE A 266 -15.67 4.75 16.08
N VAL A 267 -15.70 3.59 16.74
CA VAL A 267 -14.98 3.33 17.99
C VAL A 267 -13.84 2.34 17.69
N THR A 268 -12.62 2.79 17.91
CA THR A 268 -11.43 1.97 17.68
C THR A 268 -10.38 2.22 18.75
N GLY A 269 -9.41 1.33 18.89
CA GLY A 269 -8.35 1.48 19.88
C GLY A 269 -7.10 0.70 19.50
N LYS A 270 -5.96 1.18 19.96
CA LYS A 270 -4.66 0.56 19.77
C LYS A 270 -4.02 0.28 21.11
N LYS A 271 -3.42 -0.89 21.28
CA LYS A 271 -2.65 -1.25 22.47
C LYS A 271 -1.21 -0.78 22.35
N HIS A 272 -0.49 -0.80 23.46
CA HIS A 272 0.94 -0.43 23.53
C HIS A 272 1.23 0.99 23.05
N CYS A 273 0.39 1.93 23.51
CA CYS A 273 0.57 3.36 23.28
C CYS A 273 1.29 4.00 24.48
N ALA A 274 2.08 5.05 24.17
CA ALA A 274 2.65 5.94 25.18
C ALA A 274 2.20 7.38 24.90
N ILE A 275 2.00 8.15 25.94
CA ILE A 275 1.71 9.57 25.85
C ILE A 275 2.89 10.33 26.46
N LEU A 276 3.57 11.09 25.61
CA LEU A 276 4.55 12.06 26.06
C LEU A 276 3.85 13.38 26.36
N LYS A 277 4.12 13.91 27.55
CA LYS A 277 3.70 15.25 27.96
C LYS A 277 4.94 16.13 27.97
N ILE A 278 4.88 17.25 27.25
CA ILE A 278 5.98 18.20 27.14
C ILE A 278 5.42 19.64 27.24
N GLU A 279 6.16 20.58 27.79
CA GLU A 279 5.80 22.00 27.74
C GLU A 279 5.71 22.46 26.29
N SER A 280 4.64 23.20 25.96
CA SER A 280 4.32 23.56 24.57
C SER A 280 5.43 24.37 23.91
N GLU A 281 6.14 25.22 24.65
CA GLU A 281 7.29 25.99 24.15
C GLU A 281 8.45 25.08 23.66
N SER A 282 8.63 23.92 24.30
CA SER A 282 9.68 22.94 23.95
C SER A 282 9.22 21.91 22.92
N SER A 283 7.92 21.86 22.61
CA SER A 283 7.34 20.80 21.79
C SER A 283 7.75 20.88 20.33
N GLN A 284 7.96 22.06 19.77
CA GLN A 284 8.22 22.24 18.35
C GLN A 284 9.50 21.53 17.90
N ARG A 285 10.60 21.65 18.64
CA ARG A 285 11.86 20.98 18.32
C ARG A 285 11.75 19.46 18.33
N LEU A 286 10.96 18.94 19.30
CA LEU A 286 10.71 17.50 19.38
C LEU A 286 9.86 17.02 18.21
N LEU A 287 8.80 17.75 17.84
CA LEU A 287 7.94 17.41 16.72
C LEU A 287 8.74 17.39 15.41
N GLU A 288 9.56 18.40 15.16
CA GLU A 288 10.45 18.43 13.99
C GLU A 288 11.45 17.25 13.97
N SER A 289 11.91 16.81 15.15
CA SER A 289 12.77 15.63 15.27
C SER A 289 12.02 14.33 15.01
N LEU A 290 10.80 14.19 15.53
CA LEU A 290 9.94 13.04 15.32
C LEU A 290 9.51 12.90 13.84
N GLU A 291 9.20 14.01 13.18
CA GLU A 291 8.86 14.04 11.76
C GLU A 291 10.02 13.59 10.86
N LYS A 292 11.25 13.89 11.25
CA LYS A 292 12.46 13.47 10.53
C LYS A 292 12.86 12.04 10.82
N ASP A 293 12.50 11.50 11.99
CA ASP A 293 12.87 10.14 12.40
C ASP A 293 11.79 9.16 11.95
N LYS A 294 12.09 8.41 10.90
CA LYS A 294 11.20 7.43 10.28
C LYS A 294 10.70 6.33 11.23
N ARG A 295 11.39 6.09 12.35
CA ARG A 295 10.95 5.14 13.38
C ARG A 295 9.66 5.58 14.09
N TYR A 296 9.34 6.88 14.02
CA TYR A 296 8.16 7.48 14.63
C TYR A 296 7.24 8.10 13.57
N SER A 297 7.09 7.45 12.42
CA SER A 297 6.35 7.96 11.27
C SER A 297 4.90 8.33 11.54
N GLU A 298 4.35 7.82 12.63
CA GLU A 298 2.97 8.09 13.03
C GLU A 298 2.86 8.47 14.51
N PHE A 299 2.46 9.69 14.77
CA PHE A 299 2.09 10.17 16.09
C PHE A 299 0.85 11.06 16.01
N VAL A 300 0.16 11.26 17.14
CA VAL A 300 -1.02 12.11 17.22
C VAL A 300 -0.77 13.17 18.26
N ILE A 301 -0.92 14.43 17.89
CA ILE A 301 -0.93 15.55 18.83
C ILE A 301 -2.33 15.61 19.41
N LEU A 302 -2.44 15.39 20.73
CA LEU A 302 -3.69 15.57 21.48
C LEU A 302 -3.86 17.03 21.87
N SER A 303 -5.10 17.42 22.13
CA SER A 303 -5.40 18.80 22.58
C SER A 303 -4.48 19.21 23.73
N PRO A 304 -3.87 20.39 23.67
CA PRO A 304 -3.05 20.92 24.77
C PRO A 304 -3.90 21.11 26.02
N PHE A 305 -3.26 21.22 27.14
CA PHE A 305 -3.93 21.57 28.40
C PHE A 305 -3.00 22.43 29.27
N THR A 306 -3.59 23.29 30.08
CA THR A 306 -2.86 24.16 30.99
C THR A 306 -2.90 23.60 32.40
N LYS A 307 -1.78 23.60 33.08
CA LYS A 307 -1.65 23.28 34.48
C LYS A 307 -0.62 24.21 35.12
N ASP A 308 -0.96 24.85 36.26
CA ASP A 308 -0.10 25.78 36.96
C ASP A 308 0.46 26.89 36.04
N ASP A 309 -0.41 27.46 35.19
CA ASP A 309 -0.13 28.47 34.17
C ASP A 309 0.86 28.04 33.06
N ILE A 310 1.22 26.78 33.00
CA ILE A 310 2.06 26.20 31.95
C ILE A 310 1.20 25.40 30.98
N GLU A 311 1.33 25.71 29.71
CA GLU A 311 0.68 24.94 28.65
C GLU A 311 1.53 23.72 28.29
N PHE A 312 0.87 22.56 28.17
CA PHE A 312 1.49 21.28 27.80
C PHE A 312 0.90 20.73 26.53
N THR A 313 1.77 20.32 25.62
CA THR A 313 1.45 19.52 24.46
C THR A 313 1.54 18.05 24.84
N ARG A 314 0.56 17.25 24.40
CA ARG A 314 0.55 15.79 24.56
C ARG A 314 0.72 15.14 23.20
N ILE A 315 1.70 14.25 23.10
CA ILE A 315 1.99 13.50 21.88
C ILE A 315 1.75 12.03 22.18
N LEU A 316 0.80 11.44 21.47
CA LEU A 316 0.51 10.02 21.52
C LEU A 316 1.30 9.32 20.42
N PHE A 317 2.04 8.30 20.77
CA PHE A 317 2.71 7.39 19.83
C PHE A 317 2.59 5.95 20.32
N TRP A 318 2.73 5.01 19.41
CA TRP A 318 2.71 3.61 19.74
C TRP A 318 4.11 3.02 19.71
N ILE A 319 4.35 2.14 20.69
CA ILE A 319 5.60 1.41 20.79
C ILE A 319 5.54 0.26 19.80
N LEU A 320 6.39 0.31 18.78
CA LEU A 320 6.59 -0.84 17.90
C LEU A 320 7.21 -1.96 18.74
N THR A 321 6.44 -2.98 19.05
CA THR A 321 7.01 -4.24 19.57
C THR A 321 7.74 -4.90 18.42
N MET A 322 9.09 -4.92 18.53
CA MET A 322 9.96 -5.68 17.64
C MET A 322 9.66 -7.19 17.67
#